data_182b08acb875b502e04463b93fbfceff
#
_entry.id   182b08acb875b502e04463b93fbfceff
#
_cell.length_a   1.000
_cell.length_b   1.000
_cell.length_c   1.000
_cell.angle_alpha   90.00
_cell.angle_beta   90.00
_cell.angle_gamma   90.00
#
_symmetry.space_group_name_H-M   'P 1'
#
loop_
_entity.id
_entity.type
_entity.pdbx_description
1 polymer ?
#
loop_
_entity_poly.entity_id
_entity_poly.type
_entity_poly.pdbx_seq_one_letter_code
_entity_poly.pdbx_strand_id
1 'polypeptide(L)'
;GTKILNSRWFYVVLSILLAFLLWVYVGNDPNSVDTGTLRNVRVVFSGLEKLEERGLMISEGAEQTVNLQLSARGEVWSRLNQGDTTVVVDVSGITEPGEQSVAITSRNINFPRSITIIDSIDVRYTSPSTIDFTVSRWSSKEIPVQGTFNGSVAEGFQRRDFSFAPDTITVSGQEELVSQVDHAQVTISQE
;
A
#
# COMPACT_ATOMS: atom_id res chain seq x y z
N GLY A 1 15.15 69.83 -3.88
CA GLY A 1 14.74 68.44 -3.83
C GLY A 1 14.13 67.95 -2.51
N THR A 2 13.93 68.84 -1.49
CA THR A 2 13.56 68.39 -0.13
C THR A 2 12.07 68.53 0.24
N LYS A 3 11.21 68.97 -0.71
CA LYS A 3 9.77 69.18 -0.43
C LYS A 3 8.91 67.90 -0.46
N ILE A 4 9.41 66.83 -1.02
CA ILE A 4 8.67 65.55 -1.12
C ILE A 4 8.71 64.84 0.21
N LEU A 5 9.81 64.94 0.97
CA LEU A 5 10.01 64.27 2.25
C LEU A 5 9.12 64.80 3.39
N ASN A 6 8.54 66.01 3.21
CA ASN A 6 7.70 66.63 4.23
C ASN A 6 6.20 66.51 3.95
N SER A 7 5.81 65.71 2.95
CA SER A 7 4.43 65.49 2.59
C SER A 7 3.84 64.33 3.41
N ARG A 8 2.66 64.53 4.00
CA ARG A 8 1.91 63.44 4.70
C ARG A 8 1.67 62.25 3.76
N TRP A 9 1.51 62.48 2.49
CA TRP A 9 1.36 61.49 1.47
C TRP A 9 2.60 60.59 1.28
N PHE A 10 3.79 61.17 1.41
CA PHE A 10 5.05 60.43 1.34
C PHE A 10 5.15 59.37 2.44
N TYR A 11 4.78 59.72 3.66
CA TYR A 11 4.78 58.75 4.79
C TYR A 11 3.74 57.67 4.62
N VAL A 12 2.58 57.95 4.03
CA VAL A 12 1.55 56.95 3.74
C VAL A 12 2.04 55.99 2.67
N VAL A 13 2.61 56.47 1.57
CA VAL A 13 3.15 55.60 0.51
C VAL A 13 4.32 54.79 1.03
N LEU A 14 5.23 55.38 1.79
CA LEU A 14 6.36 54.68 2.40
C LEU A 14 5.90 53.58 3.37
N SER A 15 4.88 53.89 4.18
CA SER A 15 4.29 52.91 5.11
C SER A 15 3.68 51.71 4.39
N ILE A 16 2.95 51.94 3.30
CA ILE A 16 2.38 50.87 2.48
C ILE A 16 3.50 50.05 1.83
N LEU A 17 4.55 50.69 1.31
CA LEU A 17 5.68 50.02 0.70
C LEU A 17 6.45 49.16 1.73
N LEU A 18 6.69 49.70 2.93
CA LEU A 18 7.32 48.93 4.01
C LEU A 18 6.45 47.77 4.48
N ALA A 19 5.14 47.98 4.60
CA ALA A 19 4.21 46.90 4.95
C ALA A 19 4.19 45.82 3.88
N PHE A 20 4.23 46.20 2.61
CA PHE A 20 4.31 45.24 1.49
C PHE A 20 5.64 44.46 1.48
N LEU A 21 6.78 45.15 1.69
CA LEU A 21 8.08 44.48 1.81
C LEU A 21 8.12 43.53 2.99
N LEU A 22 7.56 43.95 4.12
CA LEU A 22 7.49 43.09 5.32
C LEU A 22 6.58 41.91 5.10
N TRP A 23 5.45 42.09 4.39
CA TRP A 23 4.55 40.98 4.00
C TRP A 23 5.23 39.98 3.07
N VAL A 24 5.96 40.46 2.05
CA VAL A 24 6.74 39.58 1.15
C VAL A 24 7.85 38.88 1.91
N TYR A 25 8.54 39.58 2.84
CA TYR A 25 9.59 38.97 3.64
C TYR A 25 9.07 37.86 4.56
N VAL A 26 7.95 38.10 5.24
CA VAL A 26 7.32 37.09 6.13
C VAL A 26 6.67 35.98 5.32
N GLY A 27 6.06 36.28 4.18
CA GLY A 27 5.42 35.29 3.32
C GLY A 27 6.41 34.36 2.60
N ASN A 28 7.66 34.75 2.48
CA ASN A 28 8.74 33.99 1.85
C ASN A 28 9.68 33.31 2.86
N ASP A 29 9.22 33.08 4.08
CA ASP A 29 10.05 32.39 5.08
C ASP A 29 10.33 30.94 4.62
N PRO A 30 11.57 30.61 4.21
CA PRO A 30 11.93 29.24 3.78
C PRO A 30 11.87 28.24 4.93
N ASN A 31 11.72 28.70 6.17
CA ASN A 31 11.55 27.86 7.36
C ASN A 31 10.08 27.65 7.74
N SER A 32 9.12 28.17 6.96
CA SER A 32 7.71 27.89 7.19
C SER A 32 7.45 26.37 7.15
N VAL A 33 6.79 25.87 8.19
CA VAL A 33 6.36 24.48 8.27
C VAL A 33 4.93 24.40 7.77
N ASP A 34 4.74 23.68 6.69
CA ASP A 34 3.43 23.42 6.12
C ASP A 34 2.89 22.06 6.55
N THR A 35 1.60 22.00 6.81
CA THR A 35 0.91 20.75 7.10
C THR A 35 0.12 20.32 5.87
N GLY A 36 0.34 19.11 5.43
CA GLY A 36 -0.36 18.54 4.28
C GLY A 36 -0.69 17.07 4.49
N THR A 37 -1.46 16.51 3.56
CA THR A 37 -1.88 15.12 3.60
C THR A 37 -1.39 14.38 2.36
N LEU A 38 -0.58 13.34 2.55
CA LEU A 38 -0.28 12.35 1.54
C LEU A 38 -1.42 11.33 1.54
N ARG A 39 -2.07 11.17 0.38
CA ARG A 39 -3.18 10.24 0.20
C ARG A 39 -2.75 8.98 -0.52
N ASN A 40 -3.44 7.88 -0.22
CA ASN A 40 -3.22 6.60 -0.87
C ASN A 40 -1.77 6.09 -0.77
N VAL A 41 -1.14 6.31 0.38
CA VAL A 41 0.19 5.77 0.67
C VAL A 41 0.08 4.27 0.81
N ARG A 42 0.86 3.55 0.00
CA ARG A 42 0.81 2.08 -0.07
C ARG A 42 1.40 1.44 1.18
N VAL A 43 0.73 0.41 1.68
CA VAL A 43 1.26 -0.47 2.72
C VAL A 43 2.06 -1.59 2.06
N VAL A 44 3.26 -1.84 2.56
CA VAL A 44 4.16 -2.89 2.09
C VAL A 44 4.51 -3.79 3.27
N PHE A 45 4.36 -5.09 3.10
CA PHE A 45 4.73 -6.06 4.11
C PHE A 45 6.18 -6.51 3.90
N SER A 46 6.98 -6.46 4.95
CA SER A 46 8.36 -6.96 4.98
C SER A 46 8.46 -8.25 5.78
N GLY A 47 9.42 -9.10 5.42
CA GLY A 47 9.62 -10.38 6.11
C GLY A 47 8.66 -11.50 5.69
N LEU A 48 8.02 -11.36 4.52
CA LEU A 48 7.13 -12.38 3.94
C LEU A 48 7.82 -13.72 3.75
N GLU A 49 9.11 -13.73 3.37
CA GLU A 49 9.90 -14.96 3.21
C GLU A 49 9.93 -15.80 4.49
N LYS A 50 10.11 -15.14 5.65
CA LYS A 50 10.08 -15.83 6.95
C LYS A 50 8.69 -16.34 7.33
N LEU A 51 7.66 -15.67 6.88
CA LEU A 51 6.28 -16.10 7.06
C LEU A 51 6.03 -17.38 6.24
N GLU A 52 6.45 -17.39 4.97
CA GLU A 52 6.35 -18.53 4.07
C GLU A 52 7.16 -19.75 4.56
N GLU A 53 8.38 -19.54 5.09
CA GLU A 53 9.19 -20.59 5.70
C GLU A 53 8.47 -21.31 6.85
N ARG A 54 7.56 -20.61 7.53
CA ARG A 54 6.73 -21.17 8.60
C ARG A 54 5.40 -21.76 8.10
N GLY A 55 5.19 -21.77 6.78
CA GLY A 55 3.95 -22.22 6.18
C GLY A 55 2.77 -21.30 6.44
N LEU A 56 3.05 -19.98 6.57
CA LEU A 56 2.04 -18.95 6.80
C LEU A 56 1.99 -17.99 5.60
N MET A 57 0.82 -17.37 5.40
CA MET A 57 0.61 -16.36 4.38
C MET A 57 -0.38 -15.30 4.85
N ILE A 58 -0.30 -14.11 4.27
CA ILE A 58 -1.35 -13.11 4.45
C ILE A 58 -2.51 -13.47 3.52
N SER A 59 -3.66 -13.80 4.10
CA SER A 59 -4.87 -14.20 3.37
C SER A 59 -5.80 -13.04 3.08
N GLU A 60 -5.84 -12.06 3.96
CA GLU A 60 -6.66 -10.86 3.84
C GLU A 60 -5.88 -9.62 4.26
N GLY A 61 -6.21 -8.48 3.67
CA GLY A 61 -5.59 -7.20 4.02
C GLY A 61 -4.19 -6.98 3.43
N ALA A 62 -3.79 -7.73 2.39
CA ALA A 62 -2.50 -7.58 1.75
C ALA A 62 -2.36 -6.26 0.97
N GLU A 63 -3.44 -5.77 0.39
CA GLU A 63 -3.46 -4.54 -0.38
C GLU A 63 -4.23 -3.45 0.38
N GLN A 64 -3.50 -2.57 1.03
CA GLN A 64 -4.07 -1.46 1.80
C GLN A 64 -3.33 -0.16 1.51
N THR A 65 -4.05 0.93 1.68
CA THR A 65 -3.50 2.29 1.60
C THR A 65 -3.88 3.09 2.82
N VAL A 66 -3.03 4.02 3.17
CA VAL A 66 -3.25 4.93 4.29
C VAL A 66 -3.08 6.38 3.86
N ASN A 67 -3.73 7.27 4.58
CA ASN A 67 -3.52 8.70 4.43
C ASN A 67 -2.66 9.19 5.60
N LEU A 68 -1.61 9.93 5.28
CA LEU A 68 -0.66 10.46 6.26
C LEU A 68 -0.77 11.98 6.29
N GLN A 69 -1.13 12.54 7.44
CA GLN A 69 -1.03 13.97 7.67
C GLN A 69 0.33 14.28 8.29
N LEU A 70 1.14 15.03 7.55
CA LEU A 70 2.51 15.36 7.89
C LEU A 70 2.69 16.87 8.00
N SER A 71 3.57 17.26 8.88
CA SER A 71 4.09 18.63 8.96
C SER A 71 5.55 18.63 8.54
N ALA A 72 5.88 19.40 7.52
CA ALA A 72 7.24 19.50 7.01
C ALA A 72 7.51 20.87 6.38
N ARG A 73 8.79 21.20 6.17
CA ARG A 73 9.16 22.42 5.43
C ARG A 73 8.77 22.31 3.96
N GLY A 74 8.49 23.45 3.32
CA GLY A 74 8.06 23.48 1.92
C GLY A 74 9.01 22.79 0.94
N GLU A 75 10.31 22.85 1.16
CA GLU A 75 11.32 22.13 0.38
C GLU A 75 11.17 20.60 0.51
N VAL A 76 10.85 20.11 1.70
CA VAL A 76 10.63 18.68 1.97
C VAL A 76 9.32 18.23 1.33
N TRP A 77 8.29 19.07 1.34
CA TRP A 77 7.01 18.79 0.68
C TRP A 77 7.16 18.54 -0.82
N SER A 78 7.95 19.35 -1.51
CA SER A 78 8.18 19.15 -2.95
C SER A 78 8.87 17.83 -3.24
N ARG A 79 9.75 17.36 -2.37
CA ARG A 79 10.42 16.05 -2.47
C ARG A 79 9.50 14.89 -2.10
N LEU A 80 8.62 15.06 -1.11
CA LEU A 80 7.60 14.07 -0.74
C LEU A 80 6.63 13.80 -1.89
N ASN A 81 6.22 14.84 -2.60
CA ASN A 81 5.30 14.72 -3.72
C ASN A 81 5.93 14.10 -4.98
N GLN A 82 7.25 14.12 -5.10
CA GLN A 82 8.01 13.57 -6.24
C GLN A 82 8.52 12.15 -6.00
N GLY A 83 8.45 11.65 -4.78
CA GLY A 83 8.99 10.36 -4.38
C GLY A 83 7.92 9.40 -3.84
N ASP A 84 8.28 8.13 -3.80
CA ASP A 84 7.42 7.09 -3.25
C ASP A 84 7.57 7.03 -1.73
N THR A 85 6.50 7.39 -1.03
CA THR A 85 6.36 7.13 0.41
C THR A 85 5.57 5.86 0.61
N THR A 86 6.03 4.96 1.47
CA THR A 86 5.37 3.70 1.79
C THR A 86 5.30 3.50 3.29
N VAL A 87 4.29 2.76 3.74
CA VAL A 87 4.21 2.27 5.11
C VAL A 87 4.65 0.81 5.12
N VAL A 88 5.67 0.49 5.91
CA VAL A 88 6.22 -0.86 5.99
C VAL A 88 5.75 -1.53 7.27
N VAL A 89 5.14 -2.69 7.12
CA VAL A 89 4.71 -3.55 8.23
C VAL A 89 5.60 -4.79 8.26
N ASP A 90 6.34 -4.99 9.34
CA ASP A 90 7.19 -6.16 9.51
C ASP A 90 6.37 -7.33 10.08
N VAL A 91 6.24 -8.38 9.29
CA VAL A 91 5.53 -9.62 9.65
C VAL A 91 6.46 -10.77 10.02
N SER A 92 7.77 -10.53 10.02
CA SER A 92 8.80 -11.55 10.32
C SER A 92 8.67 -12.17 11.71
N GLY A 93 8.04 -11.48 12.64
CA GLY A 93 7.82 -11.94 14.02
C GLY A 93 6.57 -12.82 14.21
N ILE A 94 5.71 -12.95 13.20
CA ILE A 94 4.44 -13.70 13.32
C ILE A 94 4.74 -15.20 13.22
N THR A 95 4.27 -15.96 14.20
CA THR A 95 4.49 -17.40 14.32
C THR A 95 3.21 -18.22 14.25
N GLU A 96 2.06 -17.59 14.43
CA GLU A 96 0.76 -18.25 14.49
C GLU A 96 -0.22 -17.58 13.51
N PRO A 97 -1.15 -18.35 12.93
CA PRO A 97 -2.23 -17.79 12.11
C PRO A 97 -3.22 -17.02 12.98
N GLY A 98 -3.93 -16.07 12.40
CA GLY A 98 -4.97 -15.29 13.04
C GLY A 98 -5.02 -13.86 12.55
N GLU A 99 -5.94 -13.10 13.09
CA GLU A 99 -6.06 -11.67 12.83
C GLU A 99 -4.93 -10.90 13.54
N GLN A 100 -4.32 -9.98 12.80
CA GLN A 100 -3.24 -9.13 13.25
C GLN A 100 -3.62 -7.67 13.07
N SER A 101 -3.24 -6.85 14.03
CA SER A 101 -3.45 -5.40 14.00
C SER A 101 -2.14 -4.71 14.40
N VAL A 102 -1.58 -3.92 13.50
CA VAL A 102 -0.31 -3.22 13.71
C VAL A 102 -0.56 -1.72 13.67
N ALA A 103 -0.23 -1.03 14.76
CA ALA A 103 -0.31 0.43 14.82
C ALA A 103 0.75 1.08 13.93
N ILE A 104 0.34 2.09 13.19
CA ILE A 104 1.23 2.88 12.34
C ILE A 104 1.94 3.92 13.20
N THR A 105 3.25 3.87 13.18
CA THR A 105 4.14 4.84 13.84
C THR A 105 5.06 5.47 12.81
N SER A 106 5.73 6.54 13.19
CA SER A 106 6.74 7.20 12.31
C SER A 106 7.85 6.25 11.85
N ARG A 107 8.13 5.19 12.62
CA ARG A 107 9.13 4.15 12.27
C ARG A 107 8.70 3.25 11.13
N ASN A 108 7.41 3.11 10.93
CA ASN A 108 6.83 2.28 9.87
C ASN A 108 6.80 3.01 8.52
N ILE A 109 7.03 4.33 8.50
CA ILE A 109 6.94 5.14 7.30
C ILE A 109 8.32 5.22 6.66
N ASN A 110 8.40 4.75 5.42
CA ASN A 110 9.59 4.84 4.60
C ASN A 110 9.45 6.00 3.63
N PHE A 111 10.25 7.05 3.85
CA PHE A 111 10.30 8.23 3.02
C PHE A 111 11.22 8.06 1.83
N PRO A 112 11.04 8.84 0.75
CA PRO A 112 11.93 8.82 -0.42
C PRO A 112 13.39 9.09 -0.02
N ARG A 113 14.32 8.43 -0.69
CA ARG A 113 15.78 8.60 -0.45
C ARG A 113 16.29 10.02 -0.71
N SER A 114 15.55 10.82 -1.43
CA SER A 114 15.84 12.24 -1.67
C SER A 114 15.69 13.10 -0.41
N ILE A 115 15.03 12.57 0.64
CA ILE A 115 14.86 13.23 1.92
C ILE A 115 15.94 12.72 2.86
N THR A 116 16.93 13.58 3.11
CA THR A 116 18.07 13.27 4.00
C THR A 116 17.83 13.67 5.45
N ILE A 117 16.84 14.54 5.70
CA ILE A 117 16.54 15.09 7.03
C ILE A 117 15.15 14.58 7.45
N ILE A 118 15.07 13.33 7.87
CA ILE A 118 13.82 12.68 8.32
C ILE A 118 13.29 13.37 9.59
N ASP A 119 14.17 13.89 10.45
CA ASP A 119 13.81 14.56 11.69
C ASP A 119 13.03 15.88 11.48
N SER A 120 12.98 16.39 10.25
CA SER A 120 12.20 17.60 9.90
C SER A 120 10.74 17.29 9.52
N ILE A 121 10.34 16.01 9.51
CA ILE A 121 8.99 15.58 9.19
C ILE A 121 8.30 15.12 10.47
N ASP A 122 7.19 15.77 10.80
CA ASP A 122 6.37 15.39 11.94
C ASP A 122 5.09 14.74 11.45
N VAL A 123 4.88 13.48 11.86
CA VAL A 123 3.67 12.71 11.55
C VAL A 123 2.58 13.08 12.54
N ARG A 124 1.59 13.83 12.09
CA ARG A 124 0.49 14.33 12.92
C ARG A 124 -0.63 13.34 13.11
N TYR A 125 -1.01 12.68 12.01
CA TYR A 125 -2.17 11.79 12.00
C TYR A 125 -2.06 10.77 10.87
N THR A 126 -2.54 9.55 11.14
CA THR A 126 -2.64 8.47 10.16
C THR A 126 -4.07 7.96 10.09
N SER A 127 -4.58 7.72 8.90
CA SER A 127 -5.93 7.19 8.70
C SER A 127 -5.93 6.06 7.65
N PRO A 128 -6.21 4.83 8.04
CA PRO A 128 -6.42 4.33 9.41
C PRO A 128 -5.16 4.43 10.29
N SER A 129 -5.33 4.35 11.60
CA SER A 129 -4.22 4.37 12.57
C SER A 129 -3.57 3.00 12.77
N THR A 130 -4.26 1.94 12.35
CA THR A 130 -3.83 0.54 12.41
C THR A 130 -3.95 -0.11 11.04
N ILE A 131 -3.08 -1.06 10.78
CA ILE A 131 -3.17 -1.97 9.63
C ILE A 131 -3.66 -3.30 10.16
N ASP A 132 -4.85 -3.69 9.72
CA ASP A 132 -5.48 -4.95 10.08
C ASP A 132 -5.35 -5.93 8.91
N PHE A 133 -4.86 -7.13 9.20
CA PHE A 133 -4.68 -8.18 8.20
C PHE A 133 -4.80 -9.55 8.84
N THR A 134 -5.10 -10.56 8.05
CA THR A 134 -5.25 -11.93 8.51
C THR A 134 -4.13 -12.81 7.97
N VAL A 135 -3.54 -13.59 8.86
CA VAL A 135 -2.53 -14.60 8.52
C VAL A 135 -3.17 -15.98 8.61
N SER A 136 -3.02 -16.77 7.55
CA SER A 136 -3.55 -18.13 7.46
C SER A 136 -2.43 -19.13 7.16
N ARG A 137 -2.67 -20.42 7.44
CA ARG A 137 -1.75 -21.48 7.07
C ARG A 137 -1.82 -21.71 5.57
N TRP A 138 -0.65 -21.87 4.96
CA TRP A 138 -0.50 -22.28 3.58
C TRP A 138 -0.41 -23.81 3.51
N SER A 139 -1.16 -24.41 2.63
CA SER A 139 -1.12 -25.84 2.37
C SER A 139 -1.10 -26.13 0.89
N SER A 140 -0.58 -27.31 0.54
CA SER A 140 -0.67 -27.85 -0.82
C SER A 140 -1.17 -29.28 -0.78
N LYS A 141 -2.02 -29.64 -1.73
CA LYS A 141 -2.62 -30.96 -1.85
C LYS A 141 -2.62 -31.41 -3.30
N GLU A 142 -2.24 -32.64 -3.54
CA GLU A 142 -2.44 -33.29 -4.84
C GLU A 142 -3.86 -33.79 -4.96
N ILE A 143 -4.54 -33.44 -6.04
CA ILE A 143 -5.90 -33.81 -6.33
C ILE A 143 -5.99 -34.49 -7.70
N PRO A 144 -6.87 -35.48 -7.87
CA PRO A 144 -7.08 -36.14 -9.14
C PRO A 144 -7.83 -35.25 -10.13
N VAL A 145 -7.51 -35.40 -11.41
CA VAL A 145 -8.23 -34.77 -12.51
C VAL A 145 -9.34 -35.70 -12.98
N GLN A 146 -10.58 -35.22 -12.98
CA GLN A 146 -11.76 -35.94 -13.47
C GLN A 146 -12.33 -35.28 -14.71
N GLY A 147 -12.77 -36.07 -15.69
CA GLY A 147 -13.39 -35.56 -16.91
C GLY A 147 -14.88 -35.81 -16.96
N THR A 148 -15.61 -34.82 -17.41
CA THR A 148 -17.03 -34.96 -17.75
C THR A 148 -17.21 -34.59 -19.21
N PHE A 149 -17.91 -35.42 -19.95
CA PHE A 149 -18.26 -35.17 -21.35
C PHE A 149 -19.72 -34.78 -21.45
N ASN A 150 -19.96 -33.60 -22.01
CA ASN A 150 -21.28 -33.10 -22.35
C ASN A 150 -21.43 -33.17 -23.87
N GLY A 151 -22.16 -34.17 -24.36
CA GLY A 151 -22.43 -34.35 -25.77
C GLY A 151 -23.01 -35.73 -26.06
N SER A 152 -23.47 -35.96 -27.30
CA SER A 152 -23.91 -37.24 -27.80
C SER A 152 -22.81 -37.91 -28.59
N VAL A 153 -22.65 -39.23 -28.41
CA VAL A 153 -21.73 -40.04 -29.22
C VAL A 153 -22.43 -40.41 -30.50
N ALA A 154 -21.74 -40.28 -31.64
CA ALA A 154 -22.29 -40.66 -32.93
C ALA A 154 -22.71 -42.16 -32.98
N GLU A 155 -23.72 -42.45 -33.76
CA GLU A 155 -24.24 -43.83 -33.91
C GLU A 155 -23.12 -44.80 -34.33
N GLY A 156 -22.95 -45.92 -33.58
CA GLY A 156 -21.90 -46.92 -33.85
C GLY A 156 -20.59 -46.70 -33.08
N PHE A 157 -20.47 -45.62 -32.29
CA PHE A 157 -19.29 -45.38 -31.45
C PHE A 157 -19.63 -45.54 -29.97
N GLN A 158 -18.66 -46.01 -29.20
CA GLN A 158 -18.75 -46.11 -27.75
C GLN A 158 -17.73 -45.18 -27.11
N ARG A 159 -18.13 -44.48 -26.04
CA ARG A 159 -17.25 -43.63 -25.26
C ARG A 159 -16.29 -44.53 -24.46
N ARG A 160 -15.00 -44.23 -24.55
CA ARG A 160 -13.97 -44.77 -23.64
C ARG A 160 -13.80 -43.87 -22.43
N ASP A 161 -13.25 -44.40 -21.36
CA ASP A 161 -12.89 -43.64 -20.19
C ASP A 161 -11.81 -42.61 -20.52
N PHE A 162 -11.87 -41.44 -19.85
CA PHE A 162 -10.89 -40.44 -20.04
C PHE A 162 -9.59 -40.75 -19.30
N SER A 163 -8.47 -40.53 -19.97
CA SER A 163 -7.16 -40.48 -19.33
C SER A 163 -6.57 -39.07 -19.48
N PHE A 164 -6.10 -38.56 -18.38
CA PHE A 164 -5.45 -37.23 -18.36
C PHE A 164 -3.96 -37.40 -18.10
N ALA A 165 -3.16 -36.52 -18.70
CA ALA A 165 -1.75 -36.43 -18.43
C ALA A 165 -1.38 -34.97 -18.20
N PRO A 166 -1.08 -34.57 -16.95
CA PRO A 166 -1.05 -35.40 -15.74
C PRO A 166 -2.44 -35.83 -15.23
N ASP A 167 -2.51 -36.91 -14.50
CA ASP A 167 -3.72 -37.45 -13.86
C ASP A 167 -4.01 -36.81 -12.50
N THR A 168 -3.01 -36.12 -11.93
CA THR A 168 -3.10 -35.32 -10.71
C THR A 168 -2.53 -33.93 -10.92
N ILE A 169 -3.06 -32.96 -10.18
CA ILE A 169 -2.53 -31.61 -10.11
C ILE A 169 -2.37 -31.18 -8.66
N THR A 170 -1.40 -30.29 -8.41
CA THR A 170 -1.18 -29.71 -7.08
C THR A 170 -1.96 -28.42 -6.94
N VAL A 171 -2.81 -28.34 -5.92
CA VAL A 171 -3.53 -27.13 -5.51
C VAL A 171 -2.88 -26.60 -4.25
N SER A 172 -2.55 -25.31 -4.26
CA SER A 172 -1.92 -24.64 -3.12
C SER A 172 -2.74 -23.40 -2.73
N GLY A 173 -2.81 -23.12 -1.44
CA GLY A 173 -3.56 -21.97 -0.91
C GLY A 173 -3.77 -22.06 0.59
N GLN A 174 -4.77 -21.33 1.08
CA GLN A 174 -5.17 -21.42 2.48
C GLN A 174 -5.57 -22.86 2.83
N GLU A 175 -5.08 -23.35 3.96
CA GLU A 175 -5.30 -24.74 4.39
C GLU A 175 -6.79 -25.13 4.43
N GLU A 176 -7.64 -24.22 4.94
CA GLU A 176 -9.09 -24.46 5.00
C GLU A 176 -9.71 -24.66 3.62
N LEU A 177 -9.31 -23.85 2.63
CA LEU A 177 -9.84 -23.92 1.26
C LEU A 177 -9.29 -25.14 0.53
N VAL A 178 -7.99 -25.40 0.66
CA VAL A 178 -7.33 -26.56 0.02
C VAL A 178 -7.88 -27.86 0.56
N SER A 179 -8.20 -27.95 1.84
CA SER A 179 -8.79 -29.16 2.44
C SER A 179 -10.15 -29.53 1.86
N GLN A 180 -10.93 -28.54 1.38
CA GLN A 180 -12.26 -28.74 0.80
C GLN A 180 -12.22 -29.14 -0.68
N VAL A 181 -11.07 -29.02 -1.33
CA VAL A 181 -10.93 -29.40 -2.74
C VAL A 181 -10.69 -30.89 -2.86
N ASP A 182 -11.58 -31.61 -3.55
CA ASP A 182 -11.50 -33.06 -3.72
C ASP A 182 -10.94 -33.46 -5.08
N HIS A 183 -11.30 -32.74 -6.15
CA HIS A 183 -10.87 -33.06 -7.51
C HIS A 183 -10.90 -31.82 -8.41
N ALA A 184 -10.18 -31.86 -9.50
CA ALA A 184 -10.27 -30.93 -10.60
C ALA A 184 -11.15 -31.48 -11.70
N GLN A 185 -12.15 -30.73 -12.13
CA GLN A 185 -13.09 -31.17 -13.17
C GLN A 185 -12.75 -30.53 -14.51
N VAL A 186 -12.57 -31.35 -15.52
CA VAL A 186 -12.45 -30.92 -16.92
C VAL A 186 -13.73 -31.30 -17.66
N THR A 187 -14.41 -30.32 -18.22
CA THR A 187 -15.61 -30.53 -19.03
C THR A 187 -15.24 -30.41 -20.51
N ILE A 188 -15.49 -31.49 -21.27
CA ILE A 188 -15.32 -31.49 -22.71
C ILE A 188 -16.71 -31.39 -23.32
N SER A 189 -16.98 -30.29 -24.03
CA SER A 189 -18.22 -30.09 -24.81
C SER A 189 -17.90 -30.23 -26.31
N GLN A 190 -18.74 -30.95 -27.05
CA GLN A 190 -18.70 -31.01 -28.50
C GLN A 190 -19.86 -30.16 -29.03
N GLU A 191 -19.54 -29.12 -29.83
CA GLU A 191 -20.52 -28.38 -30.63
C GLU A 191 -20.95 -29.17 -31.88
#